data_a753325d33da733855be28399691f2e5
#
_entry.id   a753325d33da733855be28399691f2e5
#
_cell.length_a   1.000
_cell.length_b   1.000
_cell.length_c   1.000
_cell.angle_alpha   90.00
_cell.angle_beta   90.00
_cell.angle_gamma   90.00
#
_symmetry.space_group_name_H-M   'P 1'
#
loop_
_entity.id
_entity.type
_entity.pdbx_description
1 polymer ?
#
loop_
_entity_poly.entity_id
_entity_poly.type
_entity_poly.pdbx_seq_one_letter_code
_entity_poly.pdbx_strand_id
1 'polypeptide(L)'
;PKPDRDYMIRFECPEFTCVCPKTGQPDFATIRIEYTPDELCVELKSLKLYLWSFRNEGHFHEAVTNKILDDLLEALKPRYMKVAGDFYVRGGIHTVIEAEHTGV
;
A
#
# COMPACT_ATOMS: atom_id res chain seq x y z
N PRO A 1 -15.08 12.17 -5.26
CA PRO A 1 -15.61 13.52 -5.07
C PRO A 1 -15.24 14.07 -3.71
N LYS A 2 -15.06 15.35 -3.66
CA LYS A 2 -14.64 16.02 -2.45
C LYS A 2 -15.81 16.70 -1.79
N PRO A 3 -16.19 16.27 -0.59
CA PRO A 3 -17.24 16.94 0.16
C PRO A 3 -16.72 18.21 0.83
N ASP A 4 -17.59 18.90 1.58
CA ASP A 4 -17.25 20.13 2.29
C ASP A 4 -16.28 19.90 3.45
N ARG A 5 -16.03 18.66 3.83
CA ARG A 5 -15.16 18.34 4.97
C ARG A 5 -14.14 17.30 4.58
N ASP A 6 -13.03 17.31 5.28
CA ASP A 6 -12.05 16.24 5.15
C ASP A 6 -12.53 15.00 5.88
N TYR A 7 -12.19 13.84 5.34
CA TYR A 7 -12.49 12.58 5.99
C TYR A 7 -11.40 11.58 5.63
N MET A 8 -11.28 10.55 6.45
CA MET A 8 -10.24 9.54 6.29
C MET A 8 -10.86 8.28 5.70
N ILE A 9 -10.23 7.75 4.66
CA ILE A 9 -10.59 6.47 4.08
C ILE A 9 -9.50 5.46 4.44
N ARG A 10 -9.90 4.29 4.91
CA ARG A 10 -8.97 3.23 5.27
C ARG A 10 -9.32 1.96 4.53
N PHE A 11 -8.29 1.33 3.97
CA PHE A 11 -8.40 -0.01 3.38
C PHE A 11 -7.48 -0.96 4.09
N GLU A 12 -7.91 -2.20 4.22
CA GLU A 12 -7.07 -3.28 4.71
C GLU A 12 -7.10 -4.38 3.66
N CYS A 13 -5.93 -4.73 3.13
CA CYS A 13 -5.79 -5.69 2.04
C CYS A 13 -4.93 -6.86 2.54
N PRO A 14 -5.55 -7.92 3.10
CA PRO A 14 -4.79 -8.97 3.78
C PRO A 14 -4.18 -10.02 2.87
N GLU A 15 -4.43 -9.96 1.58
CA GLU A 15 -3.98 -11.00 0.65
C GLU A 15 -2.85 -10.56 -0.26
N PHE A 16 -2.12 -9.54 0.15
CA PHE A 16 -1.00 -9.05 -0.66
C PHE A 16 0.11 -10.09 -0.72
N THR A 17 0.68 -10.28 -1.91
CA THR A 17 1.80 -11.20 -2.12
C THR A 17 2.81 -10.55 -3.05
N CYS A 18 4.09 -10.73 -2.72
CA CYS A 18 5.18 -10.43 -3.63
C CYS A 18 6.26 -11.50 -3.42
N VAL A 19 7.38 -11.37 -4.12
CA VAL A 19 8.43 -12.40 -4.10
C VAL A 19 9.67 -11.82 -3.45
N CYS A 20 10.32 -12.62 -2.60
CA CYS A 20 11.59 -12.22 -2.03
C CYS A 20 12.66 -12.21 -3.13
N PRO A 21 13.37 -11.07 -3.35
CA PRO A 21 14.33 -10.99 -4.44
C PRO A 21 15.52 -11.94 -4.30
N LYS A 22 15.81 -12.37 -3.07
CA LYS A 22 16.97 -13.23 -2.82
C LYS A 22 16.65 -14.71 -2.94
N THR A 23 15.47 -15.14 -2.46
CA THR A 23 15.13 -16.56 -2.39
C THR A 23 14.10 -17.00 -3.40
N GLY A 24 13.36 -16.06 -3.99
CA GLY A 24 12.25 -16.39 -4.89
C GLY A 24 11.02 -16.91 -4.18
N GLN A 25 11.03 -16.94 -2.85
CA GLN A 25 9.88 -17.40 -2.08
C GLN A 25 8.84 -16.29 -1.95
N PRO A 26 7.56 -16.64 -1.86
CA PRO A 26 6.53 -15.62 -1.70
C PRO A 26 6.56 -14.99 -0.31
N ASP A 27 6.34 -13.69 -0.28
CA ASP A 27 6.11 -12.94 0.95
C ASP A 27 4.65 -12.53 0.99
N PHE A 28 4.03 -12.68 2.15
CA PHE A 28 2.63 -12.37 2.36
C PHE A 28 2.52 -11.20 3.32
N ALA A 29 1.55 -10.34 3.07
CA ALA A 29 1.38 -9.16 3.89
C ALA A 29 -0.07 -8.69 3.91
N THR A 30 -0.41 -7.94 4.96
CA THR A 30 -1.59 -7.10 4.94
C THR A 30 -1.12 -5.69 4.61
N ILE A 31 -1.63 -5.14 3.53
CA ILE A 31 -1.37 -3.75 3.17
C ILE A 31 -2.50 -2.91 3.72
N ARG A 32 -2.16 -1.91 4.53
CA ARG A 32 -3.13 -0.97 5.07
C ARG A 32 -2.89 0.38 4.45
N ILE A 33 -3.94 0.99 3.94
CA ILE A 33 -3.88 2.29 3.27
C ILE A 33 -4.84 3.22 3.98
N GLU A 34 -4.34 4.37 4.42
CA GLU A 34 -5.15 5.43 5.02
C GLU A 34 -4.90 6.70 4.23
N TYR A 35 -5.97 7.38 3.81
CA TYR A 35 -5.76 8.63 3.10
C TYR A 35 -6.93 9.58 3.27
N THR A 36 -6.60 10.87 3.15
CA THR A 36 -7.59 11.92 3.09
C THR A 36 -7.64 12.41 1.65
N PRO A 37 -8.72 12.16 0.93
CA PRO A 37 -8.78 12.54 -0.48
C PRO A 37 -8.87 14.04 -0.65
N ASP A 38 -8.35 14.52 -1.77
CA ASP A 38 -8.61 15.88 -2.23
C ASP A 38 -9.74 15.84 -3.24
N GLU A 39 -9.43 15.64 -4.51
CA GLU A 39 -10.47 15.59 -5.54
C GLU A 39 -10.77 14.19 -6.03
N LEU A 40 -9.84 13.26 -5.84
CA LEU A 40 -9.93 11.92 -6.41
C LEU A 40 -10.01 10.86 -5.31
N CYS A 41 -10.86 9.87 -5.53
CA CYS A 41 -10.94 8.69 -4.68
C CYS A 41 -10.52 7.47 -5.48
N VAL A 42 -9.94 6.48 -4.78
CA VAL A 42 -9.52 5.26 -5.44
C VAL A 42 -10.73 4.42 -5.83
N GLU A 43 -10.63 3.79 -6.98
CA GLU A 43 -11.66 2.85 -7.42
C GLU A 43 -11.22 1.45 -6.96
N LEU A 44 -12.09 0.75 -6.23
CA LEU A 44 -11.71 -0.48 -5.53
C LEU A 44 -11.23 -1.60 -6.44
N LYS A 45 -11.86 -1.76 -7.59
CA LYS A 45 -11.44 -2.79 -8.52
C LYS A 45 -10.05 -2.52 -9.05
N SER A 46 -9.77 -1.27 -9.37
CA SER A 46 -8.45 -0.88 -9.85
C SER A 46 -7.39 -1.09 -8.77
N LEU A 47 -7.72 -0.77 -7.51
CA LEU A 47 -6.80 -0.99 -6.41
C LEU A 47 -6.50 -2.47 -6.24
N LYS A 48 -7.53 -3.32 -6.29
CA LYS A 48 -7.36 -4.75 -6.19
C LYS A 48 -6.42 -5.29 -7.27
N LEU A 49 -6.63 -4.89 -8.51
CA LEU A 49 -5.80 -5.35 -9.62
C LEU A 49 -4.38 -4.82 -9.51
N TYR A 50 -4.24 -3.58 -9.06
CA TYR A 50 -2.92 -2.99 -8.86
C TYR A 50 -2.12 -3.79 -7.82
N LEU A 51 -2.69 -4.04 -6.64
CA LEU A 51 -2.00 -4.78 -5.60
C LEU A 51 -1.70 -6.21 -6.03
N TRP A 52 -2.62 -6.82 -6.77
CA TRP A 52 -2.43 -8.19 -7.25
C TRP A 52 -1.30 -8.30 -8.26
N SER A 53 -0.99 -7.21 -8.97
CA SER A 53 0.07 -7.21 -9.96
C SER A 53 1.45 -7.48 -9.37
N PHE A 54 1.62 -7.32 -8.06
CA PHE A 54 2.90 -7.54 -7.40
C PHE A 54 3.21 -9.00 -7.12
N ARG A 55 2.27 -9.90 -7.28
CA ARG A 55 2.40 -11.27 -6.78
C ARG A 55 3.59 -12.04 -7.34
N ASN A 56 4.05 -11.70 -8.53
CA ASN A 56 5.19 -12.36 -9.15
C ASN A 56 6.42 -11.45 -9.25
N GLU A 57 6.38 -10.27 -8.64
CA GLU A 57 7.47 -9.31 -8.69
C GLU A 57 8.33 -9.42 -7.44
N GLY A 58 9.65 -9.36 -7.65
CA GLY A 58 10.60 -9.39 -6.54
C GLY A 58 10.76 -8.01 -5.93
N HIS A 59 10.47 -7.89 -4.65
CA HIS A 59 10.60 -6.62 -3.92
C HIS A 59 11.02 -6.87 -2.49
N PHE A 60 11.90 -6.03 -1.98
CA PHE A 60 12.14 -5.96 -0.55
C PHE A 60 10.97 -5.26 0.12
N HIS A 61 10.75 -5.54 1.42
CA HIS A 61 9.58 -5.04 2.15
C HIS A 61 9.50 -3.52 2.11
N GLU A 62 10.64 -2.85 2.36
CA GLU A 62 10.68 -1.39 2.36
C GLU A 62 10.40 -0.82 0.97
N ALA A 63 10.99 -1.43 -0.05
CA ALA A 63 10.86 -0.94 -1.41
C ALA A 63 9.42 -1.04 -1.91
N VAL A 64 8.77 -2.18 -1.68
CA VAL A 64 7.41 -2.35 -2.18
C VAL A 64 6.42 -1.45 -1.44
N THR A 65 6.61 -1.26 -0.13
CA THR A 65 5.71 -0.39 0.64
C THR A 65 5.82 1.04 0.13
N ASN A 66 7.04 1.53 -0.09
CA ASN A 66 7.26 2.88 -0.62
C ASN A 66 6.76 3.02 -2.06
N LYS A 67 6.92 1.98 -2.87
CA LYS A 67 6.42 2.02 -4.25
C LYS A 67 4.90 2.16 -4.27
N ILE A 68 4.21 1.42 -3.42
CA ILE A 68 2.76 1.53 -3.35
C ILE A 68 2.35 2.95 -2.96
N LEU A 69 3.02 3.53 -1.95
CA LEU A 69 2.73 4.90 -1.58
C LEU A 69 2.96 5.86 -2.76
N ASP A 70 4.11 5.75 -3.42
CA ASP A 70 4.44 6.66 -4.52
C ASP A 70 3.45 6.54 -5.68
N ASP A 71 3.08 5.32 -6.05
CA ASP A 71 2.15 5.11 -7.15
C ASP A 71 0.77 5.70 -6.83
N LEU A 72 0.31 5.53 -5.60
CA LEU A 72 -0.99 6.06 -5.20
C LEU A 72 -0.96 7.56 -5.04
N LEU A 73 0.15 8.14 -4.57
CA LEU A 73 0.28 9.59 -4.49
C LEU A 73 0.18 10.21 -5.87
N GLU A 74 0.82 9.62 -6.86
CA GLU A 74 0.77 10.14 -8.22
C GLU A 74 -0.63 10.04 -8.80
N ALA A 75 -1.32 8.93 -8.55
CA ALA A 75 -2.65 8.70 -9.11
C ALA A 75 -3.73 9.56 -8.46
N LEU A 76 -3.66 9.76 -7.14
CA LEU A 76 -4.76 10.35 -6.37
C LEU A 76 -4.50 11.76 -5.88
N LYS A 77 -3.24 12.13 -5.71
CA LYS A 77 -2.82 13.43 -5.16
C LYS A 77 -3.60 13.79 -3.91
N PRO A 78 -3.58 12.92 -2.89
CA PRO A 78 -4.37 13.14 -1.69
C PRO A 78 -3.75 14.21 -0.80
N ARG A 79 -4.52 14.70 0.17
CA ARG A 79 -3.99 15.63 1.18
C ARG A 79 -3.08 14.92 2.16
N TYR A 80 -3.35 13.65 2.43
CA TYR A 80 -2.57 12.83 3.34
C TYR A 80 -2.69 11.39 2.89
N MET A 81 -1.61 10.62 3.01
CA MET A 81 -1.67 9.19 2.76
C MET A 81 -0.62 8.46 3.58
N LYS A 82 -1.00 7.33 4.12
CA LYS A 82 -0.09 6.42 4.80
C LYS A 82 -0.33 5.02 4.25
N VAL A 83 0.78 4.34 3.94
CA VAL A 83 0.75 2.94 3.53
C VAL A 83 1.57 2.15 4.54
N ALA A 84 0.99 1.11 5.09
CA ALA A 84 1.67 0.21 6.00
C ALA A 84 1.70 -1.18 5.38
N GLY A 85 2.90 -1.75 5.31
CA GLY A 85 3.09 -3.12 4.91
C GLY A 85 3.35 -3.96 6.14
N ASP A 86 2.35 -4.74 6.54
CA ASP A 86 2.41 -5.60 7.72
C ASP A 86 2.70 -7.02 7.21
N PHE A 87 4.00 -7.37 7.19
CA PHE A 87 4.45 -8.61 6.59
C PHE A 87 4.36 -9.75 7.59
N TYR A 88 3.89 -10.91 7.14
CA TYR A 88 3.73 -12.07 7.99
C TYR A 88 5.07 -12.52 8.54
N VAL A 89 5.03 -13.16 9.72
CA VAL A 89 6.24 -13.63 10.40
C VAL A 89 7.03 -14.56 9.49
N ARG A 90 8.32 -14.30 9.43
CA ARG A 90 9.23 -15.07 8.61
C ARG A 90 10.57 -15.16 9.33
N GLY A 91 11.06 -16.38 9.55
CA GLY A 91 12.26 -16.56 10.32
C GLY A 91 12.13 -16.07 11.74
N GLY A 92 10.91 -16.06 12.29
CA GLY A 92 10.66 -15.59 13.64
C GLY A 92 10.55 -14.08 13.79
N ILE A 93 10.61 -13.33 12.69
CA ILE A 93 10.57 -11.87 12.75
C ILE A 93 9.33 -11.35 12.05
N HIS A 94 8.58 -10.50 12.76
CA HIS A 94 7.42 -9.80 12.24
C HIS A 94 7.86 -8.40 11.85
N THR A 95 7.63 -8.03 10.60
CA THR A 95 8.09 -6.75 10.04
C THR A 95 6.92 -5.90 9.60
N VAL A 96 6.91 -4.65 10.06
CA VAL A 96 5.93 -3.67 9.62
C VAL A 96 6.68 -2.45 9.09
N ILE A 97 6.38 -2.07 7.85
CA ILE A 97 6.95 -0.88 7.23
C ILE A 97 5.82 0.13 7.07
N GLU A 98 6.06 1.34 7.54
CA GLU A 98 5.08 2.43 7.40
C GLU A 98 5.73 3.58 6.67
N ALA A 99 5.05 4.08 5.65
CA ALA A 99 5.49 5.24 4.90
C ALA A 99 4.31 6.18 4.74
N GLU A 100 4.53 7.47 4.94
CA GLU A 100 3.44 8.42 4.86
C GLU A 100 3.88 9.70 4.19
N HIS A 101 2.90 10.42 3.67
CA HIS A 101 3.09 11.69 2.99
C HIS A 101 1.98 12.65 3.37
N THR A 102 2.35 13.83 3.81
CA THR A 102 1.41 14.93 4.02
C THR A 102 1.68 15.94 2.92
N GLY A 103 0.71 16.11 2.07
CA GLY A 103 0.94 16.92 0.90
C GLY A 103 -0.21 17.84 0.65
N VAL A 104 -0.05 18.59 -0.36
CA VAL A 104 -1.02 19.57 -0.76
C VAL A 104 -1.63 19.19 -2.06
#